data_72aa7208bcd2bdb4cd9c928a43eb353a
#
_entry.id   72aa7208bcd2bdb4cd9c928a43eb353a
#
_cell.length_a   1.000
_cell.length_b   1.000
_cell.length_c   1.000
_cell.angle_alpha   90.00
_cell.angle_beta   90.00
_cell.angle_gamma   90.00
#
_symmetry.space_group_name_H-M   'P 1'
#
loop_
_entity.id
_entity.type
_entity.pdbx_description
1 polymer ?
#
loop_
_entity_poly.entity_id
_entity_poly.type
_entity_poly.pdbx_seq_one_letter_code
_entity_poly.pdbx_strand_id
1 'polypeptide(L)'
;MIRRCLLISITCLVCFLSCDFREEKATASSDPGLINTTLGSQYIDLEGNQINLDDYRGKKVLLKFWASWCKPCVEEMPTLEQLKPFLEKENYVLLLVSEQSKEKIIEFKTRTKSQLDFMKYTGAFSELNIYALPTTFIFNEKGKKVKEIRGVSNWNSTEMKNILKQIN
;
A
#
# COMPACT_ATOMS: atom_id res chain seq x y z
N MET A 1 -61.82 -54.01 34.60
CA MET A 1 -62.64 -53.27 33.60
C MET A 1 -61.69 -52.29 32.88
N ILE A 2 -61.36 -52.63 31.67
CA ILE A 2 -61.67 -51.89 30.48
C ILE A 2 -61.03 -50.44 30.47
N ARG A 3 -60.05 -50.28 29.66
CA ARG A 3 -59.93 -49.78 28.28
C ARG A 3 -59.01 -48.56 28.30
N ARG A 4 -58.28 -48.19 27.41
CA ARG A 4 -58.02 -48.41 25.99
C ARG A 4 -56.71 -47.70 25.63
N CYS A 5 -55.95 -48.34 24.79
CA CYS A 5 -54.89 -47.75 23.97
C CYS A 5 -55.27 -46.43 23.41
N LEU A 6 -54.36 -45.47 23.42
CA LEU A 6 -54.26 -44.52 22.35
C LEU A 6 -52.76 -44.26 22.07
N LEU A 7 -52.35 -44.82 20.98
CA LEU A 7 -51.05 -44.57 20.36
C LEU A 7 -51.10 -43.13 19.83
N ILE A 8 -50.31 -42.29 20.39
CA ILE A 8 -50.03 -40.98 19.77
C ILE A 8 -48.63 -41.09 19.19
N SER A 9 -48.65 -41.23 17.85
CA SER A 9 -47.48 -41.12 17.01
C SER A 9 -46.91 -39.73 17.14
N ILE A 10 -45.78 -39.61 17.83
CA ILE A 10 -44.99 -38.39 17.81
C ILE A 10 -44.09 -38.46 16.60
N THR A 11 -44.57 -37.91 15.49
CA THR A 11 -43.74 -37.58 14.35
C THR A 11 -42.76 -36.49 14.78
N CYS A 12 -41.54 -36.93 15.04
CA CYS A 12 -40.42 -36.05 15.29
C CYS A 12 -40.09 -35.28 13.98
N LEU A 13 -40.66 -34.10 13.88
CA LEU A 13 -40.31 -33.16 12.83
C LEU A 13 -38.93 -32.59 13.14
N VAL A 14 -37.93 -33.27 12.62
CA VAL A 14 -36.55 -32.76 12.65
C VAL A 14 -36.48 -31.58 11.70
N CYS A 15 -36.63 -30.39 12.23
CA CYS A 15 -36.26 -29.19 11.53
C CYS A 15 -34.74 -29.16 11.35
N PHE A 16 -34.30 -29.57 10.17
CA PHE A 16 -32.95 -29.25 9.71
C PHE A 16 -32.86 -27.75 9.51
N LEU A 17 -32.39 -27.04 10.52
CA LEU A 17 -31.83 -25.71 10.36
C LEU A 17 -30.53 -25.90 9.58
N SER A 18 -30.64 -25.87 8.25
CA SER A 18 -29.51 -25.68 7.37
C SER A 18 -28.95 -24.27 7.65
N CYS A 19 -27.95 -24.23 8.49
CA CYS A 19 -27.11 -23.07 8.60
C CYS A 19 -26.29 -23.02 7.30
N ASP A 20 -26.79 -22.28 6.30
CA ASP A 20 -26.02 -21.91 5.13
C ASP A 20 -24.86 -21.02 5.62
N PHE A 21 -23.75 -21.66 5.98
CA PHE A 21 -22.48 -21.01 6.15
C PHE A 21 -22.01 -20.64 4.75
N ARG A 22 -22.49 -19.48 4.29
CA ARG A 22 -22.02 -18.87 3.05
C ARG A 22 -20.57 -18.50 3.27
N GLU A 23 -19.71 -19.43 2.89
CA GLU A 23 -18.27 -19.19 2.78
C GLU A 23 -18.09 -18.12 1.70
N GLU A 24 -17.95 -16.87 2.15
CA GLU A 24 -17.58 -15.75 1.31
C GLU A 24 -16.15 -16.00 0.88
N LYS A 25 -16.03 -16.70 -0.23
CA LYS A 25 -14.77 -16.97 -0.90
C LYS A 25 -14.22 -15.63 -1.37
N ALA A 26 -13.40 -15.02 -0.53
CA ALA A 26 -12.57 -13.88 -0.92
C ALA A 26 -11.73 -14.36 -2.10
N THR A 27 -12.17 -14.03 -3.31
CA THR A 27 -11.37 -14.20 -4.51
C THR A 27 -10.23 -13.20 -4.42
N ALA A 28 -9.11 -13.66 -3.84
CA ALA A 28 -7.86 -12.94 -3.95
C ALA A 28 -7.54 -12.80 -5.44
N SER A 29 -7.67 -11.58 -5.95
CA SER A 29 -7.26 -11.24 -7.29
C SER A 29 -5.75 -11.48 -7.40
N SER A 30 -5.36 -12.48 -8.19
CA SER A 30 -3.97 -12.89 -8.40
C SER A 30 -3.25 -12.02 -9.44
N ASP A 31 -3.66 -10.76 -9.63
CA ASP A 31 -2.92 -9.81 -10.48
C ASP A 31 -1.70 -9.27 -9.70
N PRO A 32 -0.46 -9.68 -10.05
CA PRO A 32 0.75 -9.30 -9.31
C PRO A 32 1.06 -7.78 -9.40
N GLY A 33 0.30 -7.03 -10.15
CA GLY A 33 0.41 -5.58 -10.28
C GLY A 33 -0.52 -4.79 -9.37
N LEU A 34 -1.49 -5.43 -8.70
CA LEU A 34 -2.40 -4.76 -7.79
C LEU A 34 -1.73 -4.50 -6.43
N ILE A 35 -2.00 -3.36 -5.81
CA ILE A 35 -1.62 -3.16 -4.40
C ILE A 35 -2.37 -4.22 -3.61
N ASN A 36 -1.64 -5.24 -3.13
CA ASN A 36 -2.26 -6.32 -2.38
C ASN A 36 -2.66 -5.76 -1.00
N THR A 37 -3.90 -5.99 -0.58
CA THR A 37 -4.46 -5.57 0.72
C THR A 37 -3.56 -5.96 1.90
N THR A 38 -2.81 -7.06 1.77
CA THR A 38 -1.83 -7.51 2.76
C THR A 38 -0.62 -6.55 2.86
N LEU A 39 -0.19 -5.93 1.76
CA LEU A 39 0.90 -4.95 1.75
C LEU A 39 0.46 -3.57 2.26
N GLY A 40 -0.82 -3.23 2.13
CA GLY A 40 -1.36 -1.95 2.60
C GLY A 40 -1.30 -1.78 4.12
N SER A 41 -1.36 -2.86 4.89
CA SER A 41 -1.32 -2.81 6.36
C SER A 41 0.09 -2.67 6.96
N GLN A 42 1.15 -2.70 6.15
CA GLN A 42 2.54 -2.64 6.61
C GLN A 42 3.15 -1.23 6.55
N TYR A 43 2.37 -0.21 6.19
CA TYR A 43 2.82 1.18 6.20
C TYR A 43 2.22 1.91 7.39
N ILE A 44 3.05 2.70 8.05
CA ILE A 44 2.62 3.60 9.14
C ILE A 44 3.17 5.01 8.89
N ASP A 45 2.41 6.01 9.25
CA ASP A 45 2.89 7.40 9.27
C ASP A 45 3.87 7.65 10.45
N LEU A 46 4.36 8.88 10.57
CA LEU A 46 5.29 9.24 11.63
C LEU A 46 4.59 9.40 13.00
N GLU A 47 3.29 9.53 13.03
CA GLU A 47 2.44 9.54 14.22
C GLU A 47 2.18 8.12 14.73
N GLY A 48 2.27 7.11 13.85
CA GLY A 48 2.07 5.69 14.15
C GLY A 48 0.73 5.14 13.68
N ASN A 49 -0.03 5.92 12.90
CA ASN A 49 -1.27 5.46 12.30
C ASN A 49 -0.99 4.55 11.11
N GLN A 50 -1.79 3.52 10.95
CA GLN A 50 -1.71 2.67 9.76
C GLN A 50 -2.14 3.43 8.52
N ILE A 51 -1.37 3.27 7.46
CA ILE A 51 -1.66 3.82 6.13
C ILE A 51 -2.02 2.66 5.21
N ASN A 52 -3.19 2.74 4.63
CA ASN A 52 -3.60 1.82 3.58
C ASN A 52 -3.34 2.49 2.22
N LEU A 53 -2.53 1.87 1.37
CA LEU A 53 -2.28 2.39 0.03
C LEU A 53 -3.54 2.39 -0.84
N ASP A 54 -4.56 1.58 -0.51
CA ASP A 54 -5.85 1.62 -1.18
C ASP A 54 -6.62 2.94 -0.95
N ASP A 55 -6.32 3.69 0.10
CA ASP A 55 -6.92 5.00 0.37
C ASP A 55 -6.50 6.06 -0.68
N TYR A 56 -5.45 5.76 -1.44
CA TYR A 56 -4.98 6.62 -2.54
C TYR A 56 -5.58 6.23 -3.91
N ARG A 57 -6.54 5.29 -3.98
CA ARG A 57 -7.24 5.00 -5.24
C ARG A 57 -7.89 6.27 -5.80
N GLY A 58 -7.85 6.43 -7.12
CA GLY A 58 -8.22 7.66 -7.80
C GLY A 58 -7.07 8.66 -7.92
N LYS A 59 -5.91 8.38 -7.29
CA LYS A 59 -4.66 9.12 -7.47
C LYS A 59 -3.57 8.19 -7.96
N LYS A 60 -2.63 8.73 -8.70
CA LYS A 60 -1.37 8.04 -9.02
C LYS A 60 -0.44 8.15 -7.82
N VAL A 61 0.30 7.08 -7.51
CA VAL A 61 1.21 7.08 -6.35
C VAL A 61 2.64 6.86 -6.82
N LEU A 62 3.53 7.74 -6.40
CA LEU A 62 4.98 7.60 -6.52
C LEU A 62 5.53 7.21 -5.17
N LEU A 63 5.78 5.91 -5.00
CA LEU A 63 6.22 5.30 -3.75
C LEU A 63 7.73 5.09 -3.80
N LYS A 64 8.49 5.96 -3.12
CA LYS A 64 9.95 5.96 -3.15
C LYS A 64 10.54 5.33 -1.90
N PHE A 65 11.28 4.26 -2.09
CA PHE A 65 12.00 3.54 -1.03
C PHE A 65 13.39 4.13 -0.82
N TRP A 66 13.71 4.45 0.42
CA TRP A 66 14.91 5.18 0.78
C TRP A 66 15.40 4.83 2.20
N ALA A 67 16.60 5.30 2.54
CA ALA A 67 17.11 5.28 3.90
C ALA A 67 18.02 6.49 4.14
N SER A 68 18.17 6.91 5.41
CA SER A 68 18.99 8.08 5.76
C SER A 68 20.50 7.86 5.52
N TRP A 69 20.95 6.62 5.48
CA TRP A 69 22.32 6.24 5.14
C TRP A 69 22.54 6.08 3.62
N CYS A 70 21.47 6.06 2.82
CA CYS A 70 21.55 5.98 1.37
C CYS A 70 21.84 7.35 0.78
N LYS A 71 23.13 7.67 0.61
CA LYS A 71 23.57 8.98 0.10
C LYS A 71 22.86 9.38 -1.20
N PRO A 72 22.79 8.55 -2.27
CA PRO A 72 22.08 8.93 -3.49
C PRO A 72 20.58 9.18 -3.26
N CYS A 73 19.95 8.49 -2.31
CA CYS A 73 18.53 8.75 -1.96
C CYS A 73 18.36 10.17 -1.40
N VAL A 74 19.27 10.58 -0.51
CA VAL A 74 19.23 11.91 0.14
C VAL A 74 19.52 13.02 -0.87
N GLU A 75 20.44 12.80 -1.79
CA GLU A 75 20.80 13.76 -2.85
C GLU A 75 19.65 14.03 -3.84
N GLU A 76 18.73 13.07 -4.02
CA GLU A 76 17.54 13.25 -4.86
C GLU A 76 16.41 14.07 -4.19
N MET A 77 16.36 14.15 -2.86
CA MET A 77 15.23 14.75 -2.14
C MET A 77 14.92 16.21 -2.51
N PRO A 78 15.90 17.10 -2.67
CA PRO A 78 15.62 18.47 -3.11
C PRO A 78 14.94 18.53 -4.48
N THR A 79 15.28 17.63 -5.40
CA THR A 79 14.63 17.56 -6.73
C THR A 79 13.22 17.01 -6.65
N LEU A 80 12.95 16.11 -5.71
CA LEU A 80 11.60 15.61 -5.44
C LEU A 80 10.70 16.69 -4.82
N GLU A 81 11.25 17.53 -3.93
CA GLU A 81 10.52 18.68 -3.38
C GLU A 81 10.15 19.69 -4.50
N GLN A 82 11.09 19.97 -5.39
CA GLN A 82 10.83 20.84 -6.55
C GLN A 82 9.82 20.23 -7.53
N LEU A 83 9.69 18.91 -7.56
CA LEU A 83 8.74 18.20 -8.42
C LEU A 83 7.31 18.22 -7.87
N LYS A 84 7.08 18.47 -6.58
CA LYS A 84 5.74 18.42 -5.94
C LYS A 84 4.67 19.18 -6.73
N PRO A 85 4.84 20.43 -7.16
CA PRO A 85 3.80 21.15 -7.89
C PRO A 85 3.40 20.48 -9.21
N PHE A 86 4.38 19.85 -9.89
CA PHE A 86 4.10 19.06 -11.09
C PHE A 86 3.32 17.79 -10.75
N LEU A 87 3.71 17.09 -9.71
CA LEU A 87 3.05 15.86 -9.26
C LEU A 87 1.59 16.13 -8.87
N GLU A 88 1.34 17.19 -8.12
CA GLU A 88 -0.01 17.60 -7.72
C GLU A 88 -0.90 17.90 -8.93
N LYS A 89 -0.36 18.62 -9.93
CA LYS A 89 -1.07 18.92 -11.19
C LYS A 89 -1.42 17.64 -11.97
N GLU A 90 -0.56 16.64 -11.95
CA GLU A 90 -0.73 15.38 -12.66
C GLU A 90 -1.43 14.30 -11.80
N ASN A 91 -2.07 14.70 -10.69
CA ASN A 91 -2.82 13.85 -9.77
C ASN A 91 -1.97 12.76 -9.09
N TYR A 92 -0.72 13.09 -8.75
CA TYR A 92 0.18 12.20 -8.00
C TYR A 92 0.24 12.52 -6.52
N VAL A 93 0.40 11.47 -5.72
CA VAL A 93 0.90 11.55 -4.34
C VAL A 93 2.32 11.00 -4.30
N LEU A 94 3.24 11.71 -3.66
CA LEU A 94 4.62 11.27 -3.44
C LEU A 94 4.78 10.83 -1.98
N LEU A 95 5.14 9.56 -1.78
CA LEU A 95 5.33 8.95 -0.47
C LEU A 95 6.75 8.39 -0.36
N LEU A 96 7.48 8.78 0.68
CA LEU A 96 8.84 8.33 0.96
C LEU A 96 8.83 7.27 2.04
N VAL A 97 9.18 6.05 1.68
CA VAL A 97 9.08 4.86 2.53
C VAL A 97 10.45 4.40 2.99
N SER A 98 10.62 4.20 4.30
CA SER A 98 11.83 3.60 4.88
C SER A 98 11.48 2.45 5.81
N GLU A 99 12.31 1.42 5.86
CA GLU A 99 12.22 0.33 6.85
C GLU A 99 12.96 0.67 8.16
N GLN A 100 13.61 1.84 8.23
CA GLN A 100 14.28 2.30 9.44
C GLN A 100 13.26 2.55 10.57
N SER A 101 13.75 2.69 11.80
CA SER A 101 12.89 3.07 12.90
C SER A 101 12.27 4.45 12.69
N LYS A 102 11.08 4.66 13.24
CA LYS A 102 10.33 5.92 13.12
C LYS A 102 11.17 7.10 13.64
N GLU A 103 11.90 6.89 14.72
CA GLU A 103 12.76 7.91 15.34
C GLU A 103 13.86 8.39 14.37
N LYS A 104 14.49 7.47 13.65
CA LYS A 104 15.50 7.80 12.63
C LYS A 104 14.91 8.58 11.45
N ILE A 105 13.70 8.25 11.04
CA ILE A 105 13.00 8.98 9.97
C ILE A 105 12.65 10.40 10.44
N ILE A 106 12.13 10.53 11.66
CA ILE A 106 11.78 11.83 12.27
C ILE A 106 13.03 12.69 12.45
N GLU A 107 14.13 12.11 12.98
CA GLU A 107 15.41 12.80 13.12
C GLU A 107 15.90 13.35 11.77
N PHE A 108 15.86 12.51 10.72
CA PHE A 108 16.22 12.92 9.38
C PHE A 108 15.34 14.06 8.87
N LYS A 109 14.02 13.92 8.95
CA LYS A 109 13.05 14.94 8.50
C LYS A 109 13.28 16.26 9.20
N THR A 110 13.48 16.24 10.52
CA THR A 110 13.70 17.44 11.34
C THR A 110 15.03 18.12 10.98
N ARG A 111 16.11 17.35 10.87
CA ARG A 111 17.45 17.86 10.52
C ARG A 111 17.47 18.50 9.14
N THR A 112 16.81 17.91 8.17
CA THR A 112 16.79 18.41 6.78
C THR A 112 15.69 19.43 6.53
N LYS A 113 14.76 19.60 7.46
CA LYS A 113 13.55 20.44 7.31
C LYS A 113 12.72 20.08 6.09
N SER A 114 12.76 18.80 5.69
CA SER A 114 12.07 18.33 4.48
C SER A 114 10.56 18.42 4.61
N GLN A 115 9.91 18.88 3.56
CA GLN A 115 8.45 18.97 3.43
C GLN A 115 7.84 17.76 2.70
N LEU A 116 8.62 16.70 2.51
CA LEU A 116 8.15 15.46 1.91
C LEU A 116 7.35 14.62 2.92
N ASP A 117 6.48 13.76 2.40
CA ASP A 117 5.66 12.87 3.20
C ASP A 117 6.38 11.54 3.43
N PHE A 118 6.82 11.35 4.67
CA PHE A 118 7.58 10.17 5.09
C PHE A 118 6.70 9.18 5.81
N MET A 119 6.97 7.90 5.57
CA MET A 119 6.32 6.80 6.26
C MET A 119 7.32 5.67 6.52
N LYS A 120 6.96 4.82 7.48
CA LYS A 120 7.71 3.62 7.80
C LYS A 120 7.03 2.41 7.16
N TYR A 121 7.84 1.53 6.55
CA TYR A 121 7.47 0.16 6.24
C TYR A 121 7.84 -0.73 7.43
N THR A 122 6.89 -1.52 7.94
CA THR A 122 7.10 -2.34 9.14
C THR A 122 7.73 -3.70 8.86
N GLY A 123 7.69 -4.16 7.60
CA GLY A 123 8.40 -5.34 7.12
C GLY A 123 9.82 -5.02 6.64
N ALA A 124 10.42 -5.97 5.95
CA ALA A 124 11.71 -5.81 5.27
C ALA A 124 11.50 -5.50 3.78
N PHE A 125 12.32 -4.65 3.20
CA PHE A 125 12.23 -4.32 1.77
C PHE A 125 12.43 -5.52 0.85
N SER A 126 13.12 -6.57 1.30
CA SER A 126 13.25 -7.84 0.58
C SER A 126 11.91 -8.54 0.32
N GLU A 127 10.92 -8.35 1.20
CA GLU A 127 9.54 -8.87 1.00
C GLU A 127 8.85 -8.21 -0.20
N LEU A 128 9.30 -7.01 -0.57
CA LEU A 128 8.85 -6.26 -1.75
C LEU A 128 9.74 -6.49 -2.97
N ASN A 129 10.71 -7.43 -2.90
CA ASN A 129 11.76 -7.64 -3.88
C ASN A 129 12.65 -6.40 -4.13
N ILE A 130 12.85 -5.58 -3.09
CA ILE A 130 13.73 -4.41 -3.12
C ILE A 130 15.04 -4.78 -2.42
N TYR A 131 16.13 -4.84 -3.21
CA TYR A 131 17.47 -5.21 -2.75
C TYR A 131 18.49 -4.09 -2.92
N ALA A 132 18.09 -2.97 -3.49
CA ALA A 132 18.91 -1.78 -3.69
C ALA A 132 18.11 -0.50 -3.54
N LEU A 133 18.76 0.55 -3.02
CA LEU A 133 18.18 1.89 -2.87
C LEU A 133 18.95 2.92 -3.71
N PRO A 134 18.26 3.93 -4.23
CA PRO A 134 16.81 4.14 -4.18
C PRO A 134 16.07 3.21 -5.14
N THR A 135 14.85 2.83 -4.78
CA THR A 135 13.89 2.18 -5.68
C THR A 135 12.58 2.96 -5.63
N THR A 136 11.88 3.08 -6.76
CA THR A 136 10.61 3.78 -6.83
C THR A 136 9.59 2.94 -7.56
N PHE A 137 8.43 2.71 -6.93
CA PHE A 137 7.27 2.11 -7.58
C PHE A 137 6.31 3.22 -8.00
N ILE A 138 5.72 3.08 -9.18
CA ILE A 138 4.71 3.99 -9.69
C ILE A 138 3.42 3.20 -9.88
N PHE A 139 2.37 3.67 -9.23
CA PHE A 139 1.04 3.11 -9.31
C PHE A 139 0.12 4.06 -10.08
N ASN A 140 -0.76 3.50 -10.88
CA ASN A 140 -1.81 4.26 -11.54
C ASN A 140 -3.01 4.51 -10.61
N GLU A 141 -4.02 5.23 -11.09
CA GLU A 141 -5.22 5.58 -10.32
C GLU A 141 -6.06 4.37 -9.87
N LYS A 142 -5.88 3.22 -10.52
CA LYS A 142 -6.51 1.95 -10.13
C LYS A 142 -5.75 1.22 -9.02
N GLY A 143 -4.62 1.78 -8.55
CA GLY A 143 -3.73 1.13 -7.57
C GLY A 143 -2.89 0.01 -8.16
N LYS A 144 -2.75 -0.08 -9.49
CA LYS A 144 -1.89 -1.07 -10.15
C LYS A 144 -0.47 -0.52 -10.26
N LYS A 145 0.55 -1.29 -9.83
CA LYS A 145 1.95 -0.97 -10.09
C LYS A 145 2.23 -1.08 -11.59
N VAL A 146 2.52 0.03 -12.22
CA VAL A 146 2.73 0.14 -13.68
C VAL A 146 4.19 0.36 -14.06
N LYS A 147 5.02 0.82 -13.11
CA LYS A 147 6.45 1.03 -13.36
C LYS A 147 7.26 0.85 -12.08
N GLU A 148 8.48 0.39 -12.28
CA GLU A 148 9.52 0.33 -11.25
C GLU A 148 10.78 1.00 -11.79
N ILE A 149 11.37 1.89 -10.98
CA ILE A 149 12.62 2.59 -11.29
C ILE A 149 13.62 2.21 -10.21
N ARG A 150 14.72 1.61 -10.60
CA ARG A 150 15.84 1.24 -9.70
C ARG A 150 16.99 2.21 -9.90
N GLY A 151 17.55 2.69 -8.81
CA GLY A 151 18.63 3.66 -8.80
C GLY A 151 18.18 5.11 -8.93
N VAL A 152 19.16 5.98 -9.08
CA VAL A 152 18.98 7.45 -9.17
C VAL A 152 18.29 7.85 -10.46
N SER A 153 17.44 8.87 -10.39
CA SER A 153 16.75 9.42 -11.55
C SER A 153 16.75 10.94 -11.52
N ASN A 154 16.83 11.54 -12.70
CA ASN A 154 16.66 12.97 -12.83
C ASN A 154 15.16 13.33 -12.85
N TRP A 155 14.58 13.48 -11.67
CA TRP A 155 13.14 13.69 -11.46
C TRP A 155 12.60 14.94 -12.13
N ASN A 156 13.43 16.00 -12.27
CA ASN A 156 13.03 17.26 -12.91
C ASN A 156 13.25 17.30 -14.43
N SER A 157 13.80 16.23 -15.02
CA SER A 157 14.00 16.18 -16.46
C SER A 157 12.67 16.20 -17.23
N THR A 158 12.68 16.76 -18.43
CA THR A 158 11.53 16.73 -19.34
C THR A 158 11.14 15.30 -19.68
N GLU A 159 12.12 14.42 -19.84
CA GLU A 159 11.90 12.99 -20.12
C GLU A 159 11.12 12.33 -18.98
N MET A 160 11.55 12.48 -17.74
CA MET A 160 10.86 11.91 -16.58
C MET A 160 9.44 12.46 -16.45
N LYS A 161 9.25 13.76 -16.61
CA LYS A 161 7.92 14.38 -16.60
C LYS A 161 7.01 13.84 -17.69
N ASN A 162 7.54 13.55 -18.89
CA ASN A 162 6.77 12.93 -19.97
C ASN A 162 6.40 11.48 -19.62
N ILE A 163 7.32 10.71 -19.03
CA ILE A 163 7.03 9.36 -18.54
C ILE A 163 5.88 9.41 -17.52
N LEU A 164 5.95 10.31 -16.54
CA LEU A 164 4.92 10.42 -15.50
C LEU A 164 3.55 10.84 -16.07
N LYS A 165 3.50 11.70 -17.10
CA LYS A 165 2.25 12.06 -17.78
C LYS A 165 1.58 10.91 -18.51
N GLN A 166 2.34 9.93 -18.96
CA GLN A 166 1.83 8.77 -19.73
C GLN A 166 1.30 7.63 -18.85
N ILE A 167 1.44 7.74 -17.53
CA ILE A 167 0.89 6.76 -16.60
C ILE A 167 -0.65 6.88 -16.56
N ASN A 168 -1.34 5.76 -16.92
CA ASN A 168 -2.81 5.63 -16.93
C ASN A 168 -3.24 4.38 -16.14
#